data_67ab7cfad9f2464789f812cc5565752a
#
_entry.id   67ab7cfad9f2464789f812cc5565752a
#
_cell.length_a   1.000
_cell.length_b   1.000
_cell.length_c   1.000
_cell.angle_alpha   90.00
_cell.angle_beta   90.00
_cell.angle_gamma   90.00
#
_symmetry.space_group_name_H-M   'P 1'
#
loop_
_entity.id
_entity.type
_entity.pdbx_description
1 polymer ?
#
loop_
_entity_poly.entity_id
_entity_poly.type
_entity_poly.pdbx_seq_one_letter_code
_entity_poly.pdbx_strand_id
1 'polypeptide(L)'
;MPWKETCVMDLKMQFVVDWLSARYGVSDLARGYGISRKTAYKWIRRYQQEGAAGLRDRSRAPHHCSHAVPEDVVAKIVATKKAHPSFGPKKVLDLLRTLEPAQALPSDSTAGEILKAAGLVRKRSYKRPYPADPQPFELGVRNNALWSVDYKGQYQTSAGHWCYPLTVTDNASRYVLGCHGVSATDYAQARPMMEWVFHEYGLPEGILSDNGSPFASRSAGGLTRLSKWWVELGIRVHRTKPGTPTQNARHERMHGSLNRAIGRRMRGASSMEQQAALQAFCEEFNEQRSHEALARQTPASVYQASQRRYSPVLRPVQYNVDQAVRNVRHNGEIKWQGHLIYVSELLARHRVGLREVEGDLVEVRYGAHLLGHINLKTARLEPARQWHAGGEV
;
A
#
# COMPACT_ATOMS: atom_id res chain seq x y z
N MET A 1 -51.75 -24.91 15.96
CA MET A 1 -51.40 -23.73 16.78
C MET A 1 -49.86 -23.60 16.74
N PRO A 2 -49.30 -22.45 16.46
CA PRO A 2 -47.86 -22.28 16.52
C PRO A 2 -47.39 -22.41 17.97
N TRP A 3 -46.30 -23.12 18.19
CA TRP A 3 -45.66 -23.25 19.49
C TRP A 3 -45.24 -21.86 19.97
N LYS A 4 -45.55 -21.53 21.26
CA LYS A 4 -45.04 -20.31 21.87
C LYS A 4 -43.52 -20.48 22.12
N GLU A 5 -42.70 -19.70 21.49
CA GLU A 5 -41.29 -19.57 21.87
C GLU A 5 -41.24 -18.95 23.27
N THR A 6 -40.78 -19.72 24.24
CA THR A 6 -40.56 -19.25 25.62
C THR A 6 -39.08 -18.95 25.80
N CYS A 7 -38.73 -17.71 26.14
CA CYS A 7 -37.36 -17.38 26.51
C CYS A 7 -37.09 -17.65 28.00
N VAL A 8 -35.82 -17.77 28.38
CA VAL A 8 -35.44 -18.03 29.80
C VAL A 8 -35.97 -16.94 30.74
N MET A 9 -36.12 -15.72 30.29
CA MET A 9 -36.68 -14.62 31.07
C MET A 9 -38.18 -14.81 31.34
N ASP A 10 -38.92 -15.29 30.35
CA ASP A 10 -40.36 -15.58 30.49
C ASP A 10 -40.58 -16.70 31.52
N LEU A 11 -39.74 -17.74 31.46
CA LEU A 11 -39.81 -18.84 32.46
C LEU A 11 -39.51 -18.36 33.88
N LYS A 12 -38.52 -17.46 34.04
CA LYS A 12 -38.22 -16.86 35.36
C LYS A 12 -39.36 -15.98 35.85
N MET A 13 -40.02 -15.23 34.96
CA MET A 13 -41.15 -14.41 35.31
C MET A 13 -42.33 -15.26 35.71
N GLN A 14 -42.63 -16.31 34.94
CA GLN A 14 -43.72 -17.25 35.24
C GLN A 14 -43.50 -17.96 36.56
N PHE A 15 -42.27 -18.40 36.84
CA PHE A 15 -41.90 -18.98 38.15
C PHE A 15 -42.21 -18.01 39.30
N VAL A 16 -41.91 -16.72 39.14
CA VAL A 16 -42.21 -15.72 40.18
C VAL A 16 -43.69 -15.47 40.32
N VAL A 17 -44.45 -15.45 39.24
CA VAL A 17 -45.93 -15.30 39.27
C VAL A 17 -46.56 -16.48 40.00
N ASP A 18 -46.12 -17.71 39.72
CA ASP A 18 -46.61 -18.91 40.39
C ASP A 18 -46.25 -18.91 41.89
N TRP A 19 -45.06 -18.44 42.25
CA TRP A 19 -44.67 -18.25 43.65
C TRP A 19 -45.53 -17.21 44.37
N LEU A 20 -45.81 -16.07 43.75
CA LEU A 20 -46.68 -15.03 44.30
C LEU A 20 -48.14 -15.48 44.49
N SER A 21 -48.61 -16.43 43.69
CA SER A 21 -49.90 -17.00 43.83
C SER A 21 -50.15 -17.82 45.14
N ALA A 22 -49.03 -18.15 45.83
CA ALA A 22 -48.96 -18.91 47.04
C ALA A 22 -49.70 -20.33 46.98
N ARG A 23 -50.00 -20.85 45.79
CA ARG A 23 -50.63 -22.12 45.60
C ARG A 23 -49.72 -23.31 45.82
N TYR A 24 -48.43 -23.16 45.64
CA TYR A 24 -47.47 -24.25 45.73
C TYR A 24 -46.25 -23.82 46.60
N GLY A 25 -45.72 -24.81 47.32
CA GLY A 25 -44.48 -24.62 48.09
C GLY A 25 -43.27 -24.41 47.16
N VAL A 26 -42.25 -23.66 47.62
CA VAL A 26 -41.02 -23.40 46.84
C VAL A 26 -40.36 -24.68 46.35
N SER A 27 -40.47 -25.79 47.14
CA SER A 27 -39.87 -27.08 46.75
C SER A 27 -40.59 -27.72 45.56
N ASP A 28 -41.92 -27.56 45.51
CA ASP A 28 -42.74 -28.15 44.42
C ASP A 28 -42.59 -27.33 43.16
N LEU A 29 -42.55 -25.99 43.28
CA LEU A 29 -42.23 -25.09 42.18
C LEU A 29 -40.85 -25.38 41.59
N ALA A 30 -39.84 -25.53 42.44
CA ALA A 30 -38.50 -25.86 41.99
C ALA A 30 -38.47 -27.16 41.19
N ARG A 31 -39.21 -28.17 41.62
CA ARG A 31 -39.34 -29.45 40.93
C ARG A 31 -40.09 -29.29 39.60
N GLY A 32 -41.20 -28.55 39.59
CA GLY A 32 -41.98 -28.30 38.37
C GLY A 32 -41.23 -27.54 37.30
N TYR A 33 -40.38 -26.59 37.68
CA TYR A 33 -39.54 -25.83 36.77
C TYR A 33 -38.15 -26.46 36.47
N GLY A 34 -37.87 -27.65 37.01
CA GLY A 34 -36.60 -28.37 36.79
C GLY A 34 -35.37 -27.63 37.34
N ILE A 35 -35.51 -26.81 38.40
CA ILE A 35 -34.43 -26.05 39.01
C ILE A 35 -34.18 -26.53 40.46
N SER A 36 -32.97 -26.27 40.96
CA SER A 36 -32.68 -26.56 42.37
C SER A 36 -33.39 -25.57 43.31
N ARG A 37 -33.73 -26.02 44.53
CA ARG A 37 -34.29 -25.15 45.58
C ARG A 37 -33.42 -23.92 45.83
N LYS A 38 -32.08 -24.06 45.78
CA LYS A 38 -31.12 -22.95 45.90
C LYS A 38 -31.32 -21.93 44.78
N THR A 39 -31.56 -22.38 43.56
CA THR A 39 -31.84 -21.52 42.40
C THR A 39 -33.20 -20.83 42.55
N ALA A 40 -34.22 -21.53 43.04
CA ALA A 40 -35.54 -20.96 43.29
C ALA A 40 -35.47 -19.81 44.32
N TYR A 41 -34.86 -20.04 45.48
CA TYR A 41 -34.67 -18.99 46.49
C TYR A 41 -33.80 -17.84 46.00
N LYS A 42 -32.80 -18.08 45.16
CA LYS A 42 -32.02 -17.04 44.53
C LYS A 42 -32.87 -16.09 43.68
N TRP A 43 -33.79 -16.63 42.85
CA TRP A 43 -34.64 -15.82 42.00
C TRP A 43 -35.71 -15.09 42.78
N ILE A 44 -36.32 -15.74 43.81
CA ILE A 44 -37.27 -15.12 44.74
C ILE A 44 -36.61 -13.90 45.42
N ARG A 45 -35.45 -14.09 46.02
CA ARG A 45 -34.73 -13.01 46.72
C ARG A 45 -34.43 -11.85 45.79
N ARG A 46 -33.94 -12.11 44.56
CA ARG A 46 -33.65 -11.07 43.59
C ARG A 46 -34.89 -10.31 43.18
N TYR A 47 -36.01 -11.00 42.99
CA TYR A 47 -37.28 -10.35 42.68
C TYR A 47 -37.79 -9.49 43.85
N GLN A 48 -37.67 -9.95 45.08
CA GLN A 48 -38.04 -9.19 46.25
C GLN A 48 -37.20 -7.91 46.42
N GLN A 49 -35.93 -7.94 46.03
CA GLN A 49 -35.00 -6.81 46.16
C GLN A 49 -35.07 -5.81 44.99
N GLU A 50 -35.22 -6.28 43.79
CA GLU A 50 -35.04 -5.48 42.56
C GLU A 50 -36.24 -5.60 41.60
N GLY A 51 -37.31 -6.25 42.00
CA GLY A 51 -38.48 -6.52 41.11
C GLY A 51 -38.09 -7.34 39.87
N ALA A 52 -38.78 -7.12 38.76
CA ALA A 52 -38.53 -7.80 37.50
C ALA A 52 -37.11 -7.61 36.97
N ALA A 53 -36.45 -6.50 37.28
CA ALA A 53 -35.05 -6.23 36.88
C ALA A 53 -34.08 -7.24 37.51
N GLY A 54 -34.36 -7.75 38.72
CA GLY A 54 -33.53 -8.74 39.41
C GLY A 54 -33.49 -10.10 38.74
N LEU A 55 -34.46 -10.40 37.83
CA LEU A 55 -34.52 -11.66 37.08
C LEU A 55 -33.56 -11.68 35.88
N ARG A 56 -32.98 -10.55 35.52
CA ARG A 56 -31.93 -10.48 34.48
C ARG A 56 -30.65 -11.16 34.93
N ASP A 57 -29.96 -11.78 34.02
CA ASP A 57 -28.65 -12.36 34.32
C ASP A 57 -27.65 -11.25 34.61
N ARG A 58 -26.99 -11.34 35.76
CA ARG A 58 -25.89 -10.43 36.12
C ARG A 58 -24.61 -10.85 35.43
N SER A 59 -23.75 -9.91 35.16
CA SER A 59 -22.41 -10.19 34.66
C SER A 59 -21.72 -11.20 35.59
N ARG A 60 -21.05 -12.17 34.98
CA ARG A 60 -20.19 -13.14 35.68
C ARG A 60 -18.73 -12.68 35.73
N ALA A 61 -18.43 -11.50 35.20
CA ALA A 61 -17.09 -10.95 35.23
C ALA A 61 -16.66 -10.70 36.69
N PRO A 62 -15.41 -10.98 37.04
CA PRO A 62 -14.86 -10.66 38.36
C PRO A 62 -14.99 -9.15 38.61
N HIS A 63 -15.29 -8.76 39.85
CA HIS A 63 -15.35 -7.36 40.27
C HIS A 63 -13.98 -6.67 40.22
N HIS A 64 -12.91 -7.45 40.38
CA HIS A 64 -11.53 -7.00 40.25
C HIS A 64 -10.79 -7.93 39.28
N CYS A 65 -10.19 -7.37 38.26
CA CYS A 65 -9.35 -8.08 37.30
C CYS A 65 -7.93 -7.56 37.42
N SER A 66 -7.07 -8.35 38.04
CA SER A 66 -5.64 -7.97 38.26
C SER A 66 -4.86 -7.76 36.96
N HIS A 67 -5.36 -8.26 35.86
CA HIS A 67 -4.77 -8.13 34.52
C HIS A 67 -5.47 -7.07 33.64
N ALA A 68 -6.36 -6.26 34.24
CA ALA A 68 -7.00 -5.18 33.48
C ALA A 68 -5.95 -4.15 33.02
N VAL A 69 -6.07 -3.72 31.76
CA VAL A 69 -5.23 -2.65 31.24
C VAL A 69 -5.59 -1.35 31.95
N PRO A 70 -4.62 -0.58 32.49
CA PRO A 70 -4.87 0.70 33.15
C PRO A 70 -5.69 1.65 32.27
N GLU A 71 -6.58 2.45 32.86
CA GLU A 71 -7.49 3.33 32.12
C GLU A 71 -6.75 4.40 31.32
N ASP A 72 -5.64 4.91 31.82
CA ASP A 72 -4.78 5.86 31.10
C ASP A 72 -4.21 5.24 29.83
N VAL A 73 -3.78 3.98 29.86
CA VAL A 73 -3.29 3.25 28.69
C VAL A 73 -4.42 3.01 27.68
N VAL A 74 -5.62 2.66 28.15
CA VAL A 74 -6.81 2.53 27.29
C VAL A 74 -7.13 3.85 26.62
N ALA A 75 -7.12 4.96 27.36
CA ALA A 75 -7.36 6.29 26.81
C ALA A 75 -6.33 6.68 25.75
N LYS A 76 -5.05 6.39 25.97
CA LYS A 76 -3.96 6.63 25.00
C LYS A 76 -4.18 5.81 23.70
N ILE A 77 -4.50 4.53 23.81
CA ILE A 77 -4.78 3.65 22.66
C ILE A 77 -5.94 4.22 21.83
N VAL A 78 -7.02 4.63 22.50
CA VAL A 78 -8.21 5.20 21.85
C VAL A 78 -7.90 6.56 21.19
N ALA A 79 -7.17 7.43 21.89
CA ALA A 79 -6.75 8.75 21.37
C ALA A 79 -5.86 8.60 20.14
N THR A 80 -4.84 7.73 20.19
CA THR A 80 -3.94 7.44 19.07
C THR A 80 -4.72 6.89 17.88
N LYS A 81 -5.68 5.99 18.11
CA LYS A 81 -6.55 5.48 17.03
C LYS A 81 -7.42 6.55 16.40
N LYS A 82 -7.93 7.51 17.18
CA LYS A 82 -8.71 8.65 16.67
C LYS A 82 -7.85 9.60 15.84
N ALA A 83 -6.61 9.87 16.27
CA ALA A 83 -5.63 10.67 15.53
C ALA A 83 -5.21 9.97 14.22
N HIS A 84 -5.04 8.65 14.25
CA HIS A 84 -4.64 7.84 13.09
C HIS A 84 -5.69 6.80 12.70
N PRO A 85 -6.81 7.19 12.07
CA PRO A 85 -7.94 6.29 11.79
C PRO A 85 -7.59 5.11 10.88
N SER A 86 -6.52 5.24 10.07
CA SER A 86 -6.02 4.21 9.16
C SER A 86 -5.22 3.10 9.86
N PHE A 87 -4.77 3.33 11.13
CA PHE A 87 -3.92 2.39 11.85
C PHE A 87 -4.74 1.25 12.47
N GLY A 88 -4.27 0.02 12.32
CA GLY A 88 -4.75 -1.14 13.06
C GLY A 88 -4.14 -1.21 14.47
N PRO A 89 -4.62 -2.13 15.35
CA PRO A 89 -4.13 -2.24 16.72
C PRO A 89 -2.58 -2.32 16.82
N LYS A 90 -1.94 -3.14 15.98
CA LYS A 90 -0.49 -3.29 15.94
C LYS A 90 0.23 -1.95 15.74
N LYS A 91 -0.22 -1.17 14.74
CA LYS A 91 0.41 0.13 14.41
C LYS A 91 0.18 1.19 15.47
N VAL A 92 -0.98 1.17 16.13
CA VAL A 92 -1.27 2.02 17.27
C VAL A 92 -0.29 1.74 18.41
N LEU A 93 -0.08 0.45 18.73
CA LEU A 93 0.88 0.07 19.79
C LEU A 93 2.33 0.36 19.38
N ASP A 94 2.69 0.18 18.10
CA ASP A 94 4.05 0.49 17.64
C ASP A 94 4.35 1.98 17.76
N LEU A 95 3.41 2.83 17.37
CA LEU A 95 3.54 4.27 17.53
C LEU A 95 3.66 4.67 19.01
N LEU A 96 2.82 4.10 19.88
CA LEU A 96 2.90 4.35 21.32
C LEU A 96 4.23 3.90 21.93
N ARG A 97 4.80 2.75 21.49
CA ARG A 97 6.14 2.30 21.92
C ARG A 97 7.24 3.27 21.54
N THR A 98 7.10 3.92 20.38
CA THR A 98 8.06 4.93 19.92
C THR A 98 7.93 6.23 20.70
N LEU A 99 6.69 6.67 20.98
CA LEU A 99 6.42 7.92 21.69
C LEU A 99 6.68 7.81 23.20
N GLU A 100 6.36 6.66 23.78
CA GLU A 100 6.44 6.41 25.23
C GLU A 100 7.13 5.05 25.51
N PRO A 101 8.45 4.94 25.32
CA PRO A 101 9.16 3.66 25.44
C PRO A 101 9.07 2.99 26.83
N ALA A 102 8.89 3.78 27.90
CA ALA A 102 8.76 3.30 29.27
C ALA A 102 7.35 2.79 29.63
N GLN A 103 6.34 3.04 28.79
CA GLN A 103 4.96 2.66 29.06
C GLN A 103 4.75 1.15 28.81
N ALA A 104 4.28 0.43 29.83
CA ALA A 104 3.83 -0.94 29.66
C ALA A 104 2.55 -0.98 28.79
N LEU A 105 2.64 -1.60 27.63
CA LEU A 105 1.54 -1.69 26.69
C LEU A 105 0.99 -3.13 26.60
N PRO A 106 -0.32 -3.29 26.36
CA PRO A 106 -0.94 -4.60 26.22
C PRO A 106 -0.52 -5.31 24.93
N SER A 107 -0.95 -6.57 24.78
CA SER A 107 -0.78 -7.31 23.53
C SER A 107 -1.58 -6.69 22.38
N ASP A 108 -1.18 -7.01 21.13
CA ASP A 108 -1.86 -6.56 19.92
C ASP A 108 -3.34 -6.99 19.91
N SER A 109 -3.66 -8.19 20.44
CA SER A 109 -5.02 -8.72 20.56
C SER A 109 -5.84 -7.93 21.57
N THR A 110 -5.28 -7.64 22.74
CA THR A 110 -5.93 -6.85 23.78
C THR A 110 -6.23 -5.42 23.28
N ALA A 111 -5.28 -4.79 22.60
CA ALA A 111 -5.53 -3.49 21.96
C ALA A 111 -6.64 -3.57 20.91
N GLY A 112 -6.73 -4.69 20.17
CA GLY A 112 -7.84 -4.95 19.22
C GLY A 112 -9.20 -4.98 19.90
N GLU A 113 -9.32 -5.66 21.05
CA GLU A 113 -10.58 -5.70 21.81
C GLU A 113 -10.91 -4.34 22.44
N ILE A 114 -9.92 -3.59 22.95
CA ILE A 114 -10.13 -2.21 23.43
C ILE A 114 -10.71 -1.33 22.34
N LEU A 115 -10.11 -1.34 21.14
CA LEU A 115 -10.58 -0.54 20.00
C LEU A 115 -11.94 -0.99 19.50
N LYS A 116 -12.24 -2.27 19.58
CA LYS A 116 -13.57 -2.84 19.23
C LYS A 116 -14.62 -2.40 20.24
N ALA A 117 -14.33 -2.46 21.54
CA ALA A 117 -15.22 -1.97 22.60
C ALA A 117 -15.50 -0.47 22.46
N ALA A 118 -14.50 0.32 22.03
CA ALA A 118 -14.64 1.74 21.72
C ALA A 118 -15.36 2.03 20.37
N GLY A 119 -15.84 1.01 19.65
CA GLY A 119 -16.52 1.17 18.37
C GLY A 119 -15.62 1.65 17.20
N LEU A 120 -14.29 1.59 17.36
CA LEU A 120 -13.32 2.11 16.39
C LEU A 120 -12.81 1.06 15.37
N VAL A 121 -13.39 -0.15 15.39
CA VAL A 121 -13.06 -1.22 14.45
C VAL A 121 -14.17 -1.42 13.45
N ARG A 122 -13.87 -1.27 12.16
CA ARG A 122 -14.81 -1.57 11.08
C ARG A 122 -14.87 -3.09 10.84
N LYS A 123 -16.07 -3.66 10.64
CA LYS A 123 -16.20 -5.04 10.18
C LYS A 123 -15.49 -5.20 8.84
N ARG A 124 -14.56 -6.14 8.75
CA ARG A 124 -13.91 -6.49 7.49
C ARG A 124 -14.90 -7.21 6.59
N SER A 125 -15.10 -6.72 5.36
CA SER A 125 -15.64 -7.55 4.30
C SER A 125 -14.55 -8.55 3.88
N TYR A 126 -14.88 -9.83 3.83
CA TYR A 126 -13.97 -10.87 3.37
C TYR A 126 -13.75 -10.69 1.86
N LYS A 127 -12.54 -10.32 1.45
CA LYS A 127 -12.10 -10.40 0.05
C LYS A 127 -11.20 -11.63 -0.05
N ARG A 128 -11.46 -12.48 -1.02
CA ARG A 128 -10.57 -13.61 -1.31
C ARG A 128 -9.15 -13.06 -1.52
N PRO A 129 -8.12 -13.58 -0.85
CA PRO A 129 -6.76 -13.17 -1.11
C PRO A 129 -6.40 -13.56 -2.55
N TYR A 130 -5.84 -12.64 -3.31
CA TYR A 130 -5.17 -13.00 -4.55
C TYR A 130 -3.96 -13.88 -4.22
N PRO A 131 -3.67 -14.91 -5.03
CA PRO A 131 -2.44 -15.67 -4.87
C PRO A 131 -1.25 -14.71 -4.88
N ALA A 132 -0.37 -14.86 -3.91
CA ALA A 132 0.89 -14.11 -3.94
C ALA A 132 1.70 -14.58 -5.16
N ASP A 133 2.28 -13.64 -5.91
CA ASP A 133 3.26 -13.98 -6.93
C ASP A 133 4.46 -14.65 -6.22
N PRO A 134 4.81 -15.88 -6.54
CA PRO A 134 5.91 -16.59 -5.90
C PRO A 134 7.29 -15.96 -6.20
N GLN A 135 7.39 -15.06 -7.18
CA GLN A 135 8.63 -14.36 -7.52
C GLN A 135 8.45 -12.83 -7.34
N PRO A 136 8.61 -12.30 -6.12
CA PRO A 136 8.77 -10.86 -5.95
C PRO A 136 10.05 -10.41 -6.67
N PHE A 137 10.02 -9.19 -7.24
CA PHE A 137 11.20 -8.59 -7.86
C PHE A 137 12.42 -8.70 -6.94
N GLU A 138 13.40 -9.49 -7.33
CA GLU A 138 14.68 -9.68 -6.60
C GLU A 138 15.45 -8.37 -6.43
N LEU A 139 15.26 -7.42 -7.36
CA LEU A 139 15.92 -6.12 -7.36
C LEU A 139 15.52 -5.18 -6.21
N GLY A 140 14.43 -5.43 -5.50
CA GLY A 140 13.92 -4.54 -4.44
C GLY A 140 14.38 -4.89 -3.02
N VAL A 141 15.60 -5.41 -2.82
CA VAL A 141 16.09 -5.91 -1.52
C VAL A 141 16.92 -4.90 -0.74
N ARG A 142 17.48 -3.86 -1.39
CA ARG A 142 18.27 -2.80 -0.74
C ARG A 142 17.81 -1.42 -1.16
N ASN A 143 18.05 -0.43 -0.30
CA ASN A 143 17.67 0.95 -0.55
C ASN A 143 18.22 1.43 -1.90
N ASN A 144 17.37 2.12 -2.64
CA ASN A 144 17.66 2.73 -3.94
C ASN A 144 18.07 1.76 -5.07
N ALA A 145 17.96 0.45 -4.85
CA ALA A 145 18.14 -0.52 -5.95
C ALA A 145 16.99 -0.44 -6.95
N LEU A 146 15.75 -0.30 -6.46
CA LEU A 146 14.57 -0.19 -7.30
C LEU A 146 13.54 0.77 -6.68
N TRP A 147 13.22 1.83 -7.40
CA TRP A 147 12.07 2.68 -7.07
C TRP A 147 10.86 2.31 -7.93
N SER A 148 9.66 2.39 -7.37
CA SER A 148 8.42 2.29 -8.15
C SER A 148 7.83 3.67 -8.35
N VAL A 149 7.36 3.94 -9.57
CA VAL A 149 6.71 5.19 -9.96
C VAL A 149 5.36 4.84 -10.59
N ASP A 150 4.29 5.49 -10.11
CA ASP A 150 2.94 5.21 -10.61
C ASP A 150 1.98 6.37 -10.30
N TYR A 151 0.91 6.47 -11.08
CA TYR A 151 -0.22 7.35 -10.79
C TYR A 151 -1.27 6.61 -9.98
N LYS A 152 -1.71 7.24 -8.88
CA LYS A 152 -2.75 6.66 -8.01
C LYS A 152 -4.13 6.57 -8.68
N GLY A 153 -4.26 6.88 -9.92
CA GLY A 153 -5.53 7.10 -10.59
C GLY A 153 -5.90 8.57 -10.52
N GLN A 154 -7.19 8.89 -10.70
CA GLN A 154 -7.65 10.26 -10.80
C GLN A 154 -8.86 10.53 -9.91
N TYR A 155 -9.01 11.77 -9.47
CA TYR A 155 -10.22 12.30 -8.83
C TYR A 155 -10.37 13.79 -9.12
N GLN A 156 -11.59 14.30 -8.99
CA GLN A 156 -11.85 15.73 -9.10
C GLN A 156 -11.84 16.39 -7.74
N THR A 157 -11.25 17.57 -7.65
CA THR A 157 -11.42 18.50 -6.53
C THR A 157 -12.83 19.10 -6.56
N SER A 158 -13.27 19.77 -5.50
CA SER A 158 -14.59 20.46 -5.48
C SER A 158 -14.70 21.58 -6.52
N ALA A 159 -13.57 22.17 -6.89
CA ALA A 159 -13.50 23.15 -7.97
C ALA A 159 -13.58 22.52 -9.38
N GLY A 160 -13.77 21.19 -9.48
CA GLY A 160 -13.87 20.49 -10.75
C GLY A 160 -12.54 20.18 -11.44
N HIS A 161 -11.41 20.51 -10.83
CA HIS A 161 -10.10 20.23 -11.38
C HIS A 161 -9.70 18.77 -11.18
N TRP A 162 -9.15 18.14 -12.21
CA TRP A 162 -8.58 16.80 -12.12
C TRP A 162 -7.27 16.80 -11.35
N CYS A 163 -7.11 15.84 -10.46
CA CYS A 163 -5.89 15.57 -9.72
C CYS A 163 -5.45 14.13 -9.96
N TYR A 164 -4.20 13.97 -10.38
CA TYR A 164 -3.53 12.69 -10.62
C TYR A 164 -2.33 12.59 -9.67
N PRO A 165 -2.45 11.97 -8.49
CA PRO A 165 -1.30 11.84 -7.60
C PRO A 165 -0.22 10.95 -8.24
N LEU A 166 0.90 11.57 -8.60
CA LEU A 166 2.11 10.87 -9.00
C LEU A 166 2.90 10.50 -7.76
N THR A 167 3.22 9.23 -7.61
CA THR A 167 3.86 8.69 -6.41
C THR A 167 5.16 7.99 -6.76
N VAL A 168 6.17 8.15 -5.91
CA VAL A 168 7.47 7.49 -6.02
C VAL A 168 7.78 6.82 -4.69
N THR A 169 8.15 5.55 -4.71
CA THR A 169 8.50 4.79 -3.50
C THR A 169 9.76 3.97 -3.69
N ASP A 170 10.58 3.87 -2.64
CA ASP A 170 11.64 2.88 -2.58
C ASP A 170 11.09 1.49 -2.24
N ASN A 171 11.44 0.48 -3.02
CA ASN A 171 10.87 -0.86 -2.88
C ASN A 171 11.40 -1.62 -1.66
N ALA A 172 12.61 -1.35 -1.20
CA ALA A 172 13.19 -2.02 -0.03
C ALA A 172 12.60 -1.46 1.27
N SER A 173 12.81 -0.17 1.52
CA SER A 173 12.40 0.52 2.73
C SER A 173 10.91 0.84 2.80
N ARG A 174 10.18 0.79 1.68
CA ARG A 174 8.80 1.27 1.55
C ARG A 174 8.66 2.80 1.68
N TYR A 175 9.75 3.53 1.75
CA TYR A 175 9.76 4.97 1.90
C TYR A 175 9.08 5.65 0.70
N VAL A 176 8.15 6.55 0.97
CA VAL A 176 7.49 7.38 -0.04
C VAL A 176 8.37 8.59 -0.29
N LEU A 177 9.07 8.58 -1.42
CA LEU A 177 10.00 9.63 -1.84
C LEU A 177 9.28 10.88 -2.35
N GLY A 178 8.06 10.70 -2.86
CA GLY A 178 7.25 11.81 -3.32
C GLY A 178 5.81 11.38 -3.60
N CYS A 179 4.90 12.32 -3.39
CA CYS A 179 3.48 12.19 -3.73
C CYS A 179 2.98 13.58 -4.15
N HIS A 180 2.85 13.82 -5.45
CA HIS A 180 2.46 15.11 -5.99
C HIS A 180 1.17 15.01 -6.79
N GLY A 181 0.21 15.87 -6.44
CA GLY A 181 -1.03 16.03 -7.18
C GLY A 181 -0.81 16.85 -8.44
N VAL A 182 -0.73 16.19 -9.60
CA VAL A 182 -0.57 16.85 -10.89
C VAL A 182 -1.89 16.93 -11.65
N SER A 183 -2.00 17.86 -12.59
CA SER A 183 -3.23 18.10 -13.36
C SER A 183 -3.37 17.21 -14.60
N ALA A 184 -2.28 16.60 -15.05
CA ALA A 184 -2.25 15.70 -16.20
C ALA A 184 -1.17 14.62 -16.04
N THR A 185 -1.34 13.50 -16.76
CA THR A 185 -0.39 12.38 -16.77
C THR A 185 0.57 12.49 -17.95
N ASP A 186 1.28 13.60 -18.06
CA ASP A 186 2.19 13.89 -19.17
C ASP A 186 3.64 14.14 -18.70
N TYR A 187 4.52 14.30 -19.69
CA TYR A 187 5.92 14.57 -19.45
C TYR A 187 6.16 15.91 -18.72
N ALA A 188 5.39 16.95 -19.07
CA ALA A 188 5.58 18.30 -18.53
C ALA A 188 5.30 18.35 -17.03
N GLN A 189 4.35 17.55 -16.56
CA GLN A 189 4.00 17.43 -15.14
C GLN A 189 4.92 16.44 -14.40
N ALA A 190 5.24 15.31 -15.01
CA ALA A 190 6.05 14.27 -14.36
C ALA A 190 7.53 14.64 -14.23
N ARG A 191 8.10 15.34 -15.22
CA ARG A 191 9.52 15.66 -15.27
C ARG A 191 10.01 16.53 -14.09
N PRO A 192 9.37 17.66 -13.76
CA PRO A 192 9.79 18.50 -12.64
C PRO A 192 9.67 17.78 -11.28
N MET A 193 8.61 16.99 -11.09
CA MET A 193 8.45 16.21 -9.87
C MET A 193 9.56 15.17 -9.70
N MET A 194 9.86 14.40 -10.75
CA MET A 194 10.95 13.43 -10.71
C MET A 194 12.31 14.10 -10.49
N GLU A 195 12.53 15.26 -11.07
CA GLU A 195 13.74 16.05 -10.87
C GLU A 195 13.91 16.49 -9.42
N TRP A 196 12.83 16.97 -8.79
CA TRP A 196 12.81 17.30 -7.38
C TRP A 196 13.15 16.07 -6.51
N VAL A 197 12.53 14.90 -6.79
CA VAL A 197 12.82 13.66 -6.07
C VAL A 197 14.30 13.27 -6.21
N PHE A 198 14.87 13.40 -7.41
CA PHE A 198 16.28 13.10 -7.65
C PHE A 198 17.23 14.07 -6.96
N HIS A 199 16.86 15.33 -6.85
CA HIS A 199 17.62 16.33 -6.08
C HIS A 199 17.68 16.00 -4.61
N GLU A 200 16.52 15.65 -4.04
CA GLU A 200 16.37 15.41 -2.61
C GLU A 200 17.00 14.08 -2.19
N TYR A 201 16.76 13.01 -2.94
CA TYR A 201 17.09 11.64 -2.51
C TYR A 201 18.23 10.99 -3.33
N GLY A 202 18.74 11.65 -4.37
CA GLY A 202 19.70 11.07 -5.31
C GLY A 202 19.06 10.15 -6.33
N LEU A 203 19.86 9.35 -7.03
CA LEU A 203 19.42 8.50 -8.15
C LEU A 203 19.31 7.03 -7.73
N PRO A 204 18.24 6.34 -8.09
CA PRO A 204 18.14 4.88 -7.93
C PRO A 204 18.97 4.14 -8.99
N GLU A 205 19.17 2.84 -8.82
CA GLU A 205 19.76 2.00 -9.87
C GLU A 205 18.73 1.66 -10.95
N GLY A 206 17.48 1.49 -10.57
CA GLY A 206 16.38 1.19 -11.48
C GLY A 206 15.07 1.84 -11.05
N ILE A 207 14.21 2.07 -12.03
CA ILE A 207 12.83 2.54 -11.84
C ILE A 207 11.89 1.52 -12.49
N LEU A 208 10.91 1.08 -11.70
CA LEU A 208 9.78 0.26 -12.14
C LEU A 208 8.57 1.15 -12.35
N SER A 209 7.97 1.08 -13.54
CA SER A 209 6.72 1.77 -13.85
C SER A 209 5.72 0.82 -14.51
N ASP A 210 4.48 1.27 -14.62
CA ASP A 210 3.49 0.65 -15.49
C ASP A 210 3.79 0.92 -16.98
N ASN A 211 2.90 0.45 -17.86
CA ASN A 211 3.00 0.67 -19.31
C ASN A 211 2.18 1.87 -19.80
N GLY A 212 1.72 2.72 -18.88
CA GLY A 212 0.96 3.93 -19.19
C GLY A 212 1.83 5.13 -19.56
N SER A 213 1.20 6.14 -20.17
CA SER A 213 1.84 7.45 -20.36
C SER A 213 2.06 8.15 -18.98
N PRO A 214 3.18 8.85 -18.77
CA PRO A 214 4.28 9.16 -19.68
C PRO A 214 5.46 8.17 -19.60
N PHE A 215 5.28 7.01 -18.97
CA PHE A 215 6.36 6.08 -18.67
C PHE A 215 6.72 5.18 -19.86
N ALA A 216 5.74 4.77 -20.64
CA ALA A 216 5.88 3.86 -21.75
C ALA A 216 5.27 4.38 -23.05
N SER A 217 5.81 3.90 -24.20
CA SER A 217 5.32 4.17 -25.53
C SER A 217 5.38 2.92 -26.40
N ARG A 218 4.90 3.03 -27.64
CA ARG A 218 5.02 1.98 -28.66
C ARG A 218 6.32 2.07 -29.48
N SER A 219 7.20 3.03 -29.18
CA SER A 219 8.50 3.18 -29.83
C SER A 219 9.45 2.04 -29.51
N ALA A 220 10.59 1.99 -30.20
CA ALA A 220 11.63 1.00 -29.95
C ALA A 220 12.04 0.95 -28.47
N GLY A 221 12.05 -0.25 -27.88
CA GLY A 221 12.27 -0.45 -26.44
C GLY A 221 11.23 0.23 -25.56
N GLY A 222 10.12 0.72 -26.12
CA GLY A 222 9.05 1.42 -25.40
C GLY A 222 9.46 2.77 -24.80
N LEU A 223 10.56 3.38 -25.22
CA LEU A 223 11.07 4.62 -24.66
C LEU A 223 10.11 5.79 -24.85
N THR A 224 10.01 6.62 -23.82
CA THR A 224 9.41 7.97 -23.83
C THR A 224 10.48 9.02 -23.57
N ARG A 225 10.12 10.30 -23.65
CA ARG A 225 11.03 11.39 -23.24
C ARG A 225 11.47 11.22 -21.77
N LEU A 226 10.57 10.77 -20.90
CA LEU A 226 10.86 10.59 -19.47
C LEU A 226 11.81 9.40 -19.24
N SER A 227 11.50 8.23 -19.79
CA SER A 227 12.34 7.05 -19.61
C SER A 227 13.68 7.16 -20.35
N LYS A 228 13.74 7.86 -21.50
CA LYS A 228 15.01 8.23 -22.14
C LYS A 228 15.92 9.02 -21.21
N TRP A 229 15.38 10.05 -20.56
CA TRP A 229 16.11 10.83 -19.58
C TRP A 229 16.60 9.99 -18.39
N TRP A 230 15.81 9.04 -17.90
CA TRP A 230 16.27 8.10 -16.87
C TRP A 230 17.47 7.28 -17.33
N VAL A 231 17.46 6.78 -18.58
CA VAL A 231 18.60 6.06 -19.15
C VAL A 231 19.83 6.96 -19.25
N GLU A 232 19.69 8.23 -19.62
CA GLU A 232 20.77 9.21 -19.67
C GLU A 232 21.38 9.52 -18.30
N LEU A 233 20.57 9.39 -17.22
CA LEU A 233 21.02 9.46 -15.83
C LEU A 233 21.66 8.14 -15.34
N GLY A 234 21.75 7.12 -16.19
CA GLY A 234 22.26 5.79 -15.83
C GLY A 234 21.31 5.00 -14.94
N ILE A 235 20.01 5.24 -15.04
CA ILE A 235 18.96 4.51 -14.33
C ILE A 235 18.39 3.43 -15.27
N ARG A 236 18.31 2.19 -14.79
CA ARG A 236 17.66 1.08 -15.52
C ARG A 236 16.15 1.24 -15.51
N VAL A 237 15.53 1.09 -16.68
CA VAL A 237 14.06 1.19 -16.83
C VAL A 237 13.47 -0.22 -16.78
N HIS A 238 12.60 -0.45 -15.81
CA HIS A 238 11.84 -1.70 -15.65
C HIS A 238 10.35 -1.43 -15.83
N ARG A 239 9.63 -2.43 -16.33
CA ARG A 239 8.18 -2.34 -16.56
C ARG A 239 7.48 -3.55 -16.04
N THR A 240 6.25 -3.35 -15.56
CA THR A 240 5.39 -4.45 -15.16
C THR A 240 4.90 -5.22 -16.39
N LYS A 241 4.76 -6.54 -16.28
CA LYS A 241 4.08 -7.33 -17.30
C LYS A 241 2.61 -6.91 -17.38
N PRO A 242 2.02 -6.77 -18.58
CA PRO A 242 0.59 -6.51 -18.70
C PRO A 242 -0.24 -7.57 -17.98
N GLY A 243 -1.28 -7.13 -17.26
CA GLY A 243 -2.16 -8.02 -16.51
C GLY A 243 -1.55 -8.67 -15.27
N THR A 244 -0.37 -8.23 -14.82
CA THR A 244 0.31 -8.79 -13.64
C THR A 244 0.45 -7.72 -12.54
N PRO A 245 -0.64 -7.31 -11.86
CA PRO A 245 -0.61 -6.29 -10.82
C PRO A 245 0.27 -6.66 -9.61
N THR A 246 0.49 -7.98 -9.42
CA THR A 246 1.34 -8.50 -8.33
C THR A 246 2.77 -7.98 -8.37
N GLN A 247 3.30 -7.64 -9.55
CA GLN A 247 4.65 -7.10 -9.71
C GLN A 247 4.82 -5.70 -9.08
N ASN A 248 3.74 -4.91 -8.97
CA ASN A 248 3.74 -3.61 -8.28
C ASN A 248 2.92 -3.62 -6.97
N ALA A 249 2.67 -4.81 -6.40
CA ALA A 249 1.81 -4.98 -5.23
C ALA A 249 2.25 -4.17 -3.99
N ARG A 250 3.55 -3.87 -3.87
CA ARG A 250 4.09 -3.02 -2.79
C ARG A 250 3.58 -1.60 -2.92
N HIS A 251 3.65 -1.04 -4.11
CA HIS A 251 3.19 0.30 -4.46
C HIS A 251 1.65 0.40 -4.39
N GLU A 252 0.93 -0.58 -4.92
CA GLU A 252 -0.54 -0.65 -4.81
C GLU A 252 -1.02 -0.70 -3.36
N ARG A 253 -0.30 -1.41 -2.47
CA ARG A 253 -0.61 -1.43 -1.04
C ARG A 253 -0.41 -0.07 -0.39
N MET A 254 0.59 0.70 -0.80
CA MET A 254 0.78 2.10 -0.40
C MET A 254 -0.39 2.95 -0.91
N HIS A 255 -0.79 2.82 -2.18
CA HIS A 255 -1.98 3.47 -2.74
C HIS A 255 -3.27 3.14 -1.97
N GLY A 256 -3.42 1.90 -1.52
CA GLY A 256 -4.51 1.52 -0.64
C GLY A 256 -4.49 2.24 0.72
N SER A 257 -3.31 2.57 1.24
CA SER A 257 -3.14 3.37 2.47
C SER A 257 -3.43 4.85 2.21
N LEU A 258 -2.93 5.40 1.11
CA LEU A 258 -3.20 6.75 0.64
C LEU A 258 -4.71 7.00 0.49
N ASN A 259 -5.44 6.08 -0.16
CA ASN A 259 -6.89 6.18 -0.31
C ASN A 259 -7.64 6.24 1.02
N ARG A 260 -7.19 5.50 2.03
CA ARG A 260 -7.81 5.51 3.36
C ARG A 260 -7.51 6.78 4.14
N ALA A 261 -6.32 7.34 3.98
CA ALA A 261 -5.90 8.57 4.65
C ALA A 261 -6.59 9.80 4.04
N ILE A 262 -6.55 9.95 2.72
CA ILE A 262 -7.09 11.12 2.03
C ILE A 262 -8.62 11.09 2.01
N GLY A 263 -9.24 9.92 1.83
CA GLY A 263 -10.69 9.75 1.91
C GLY A 263 -11.52 10.72 1.06
N ARG A 264 -12.84 10.68 1.26
CA ARG A 264 -13.77 11.60 0.56
C ARG A 264 -13.64 13.05 1.01
N ARG A 265 -13.11 13.31 2.22
CA ARG A 265 -13.00 14.67 2.80
C ARG A 265 -12.07 15.58 2.01
N MET A 266 -11.04 15.00 1.36
CA MET A 266 -10.02 15.76 0.64
C MET A 266 -10.42 16.15 -0.80
N ARG A 267 -11.48 15.55 -1.33
CA ARG A 267 -11.96 15.91 -2.68
C ARG A 267 -12.48 17.32 -2.80
N GLY A 268 -12.68 18.01 -1.68
CA GLY A 268 -13.18 19.36 -1.60
C GLY A 268 -12.14 20.48 -1.58
N ALA A 269 -10.87 20.15 -1.52
CA ALA A 269 -9.80 21.11 -1.31
C ALA A 269 -9.29 21.76 -2.61
N SER A 270 -8.70 22.94 -2.49
CA SER A 270 -7.87 23.54 -3.54
C SER A 270 -6.66 22.67 -3.86
N SER A 271 -5.99 22.92 -4.99
CA SER A 271 -4.77 22.17 -5.35
C SER A 271 -3.68 22.29 -4.28
N MET A 272 -3.59 23.45 -3.60
CA MET A 272 -2.63 23.67 -2.51
C MET A 272 -2.96 22.84 -1.27
N GLU A 273 -4.21 22.86 -0.82
CA GLU A 273 -4.68 22.03 0.31
C GLU A 273 -4.56 20.54 0.00
N GLN A 274 -4.82 20.17 -1.26
CA GLN A 274 -4.64 18.82 -1.75
C GLN A 274 -3.17 18.39 -1.64
N GLN A 275 -2.24 19.23 -2.08
CA GLN A 275 -0.81 18.94 -1.99
C GLN A 275 -0.34 18.86 -0.53
N ALA A 276 -0.80 19.75 0.34
CA ALA A 276 -0.48 19.70 1.76
C ALA A 276 -0.95 18.37 2.41
N ALA A 277 -2.12 17.88 2.01
CA ALA A 277 -2.61 16.61 2.52
C ALA A 277 -1.85 15.40 1.98
N LEU A 278 -1.42 15.43 0.72
CA LEU A 278 -0.55 14.40 0.15
C LEU A 278 0.79 14.36 0.90
N GLN A 279 1.34 15.52 1.23
CA GLN A 279 2.58 15.64 2.00
C GLN A 279 2.41 15.13 3.43
N ALA A 280 1.36 15.55 4.14
CA ALA A 280 1.05 15.04 5.48
C ALA A 280 0.87 13.51 5.50
N PHE A 281 0.30 12.94 4.43
CA PHE A 281 0.25 11.49 4.27
C PHE A 281 1.65 10.87 4.15
N CYS A 282 2.55 11.47 3.37
CA CYS A 282 3.92 10.97 3.22
C CYS A 282 4.66 10.98 4.56
N GLU A 283 4.53 12.06 5.32
CA GLU A 283 5.11 12.20 6.66
C GLU A 283 4.57 11.14 7.64
N GLU A 284 3.22 11.00 7.74
CA GLU A 284 2.61 9.94 8.56
C GLU A 284 3.08 8.55 8.12
N PHE A 285 3.10 8.29 6.80
CA PHE A 285 3.46 6.99 6.25
C PHE A 285 4.91 6.64 6.51
N ASN A 286 5.82 7.59 6.37
CA ASN A 286 7.25 7.39 6.51
C ASN A 286 7.70 7.35 7.96
N GLU A 287 7.21 8.28 8.80
CA GLU A 287 7.73 8.50 10.15
C GLU A 287 6.97 7.74 11.25
N GLN A 288 5.67 7.50 11.04
CA GLN A 288 4.81 7.02 12.13
C GLN A 288 4.23 5.62 11.85
N ARG A 289 4.15 5.23 10.57
CA ARG A 289 3.52 3.98 10.19
C ARG A 289 4.50 2.82 10.19
N SER A 290 4.40 1.92 11.16
CA SER A 290 5.17 0.68 11.19
C SER A 290 4.74 -0.31 10.08
N HIS A 291 5.69 -1.10 9.60
CA HIS A 291 5.46 -2.12 8.57
C HIS A 291 5.94 -3.50 9.03
N GLU A 292 5.05 -4.50 8.95
CA GLU A 292 5.42 -5.89 9.32
C GLU A 292 6.60 -6.42 8.47
N ALA A 293 6.65 -6.06 7.19
CA ALA A 293 7.74 -6.42 6.28
C ALA A 293 9.09 -5.74 6.62
N LEU A 294 9.09 -4.76 7.52
CA LEU A 294 10.27 -4.07 8.05
C LEU A 294 10.48 -4.40 9.53
N ALA A 295 10.09 -5.59 9.98
CA ALA A 295 10.14 -5.99 11.38
C ALA A 295 9.49 -4.97 12.34
N ARG A 296 8.35 -4.39 11.91
CA ARG A 296 7.56 -3.36 12.62
C ARG A 296 8.28 -1.99 12.73
N GLN A 297 9.34 -1.78 11.97
CA GLN A 297 9.98 -0.47 11.86
C GLN A 297 9.21 0.45 10.89
N THR A 298 9.46 1.77 11.00
CA THR A 298 8.94 2.76 10.06
C THR A 298 9.83 2.84 8.81
N PRO A 299 9.31 3.24 7.64
CA PRO A 299 10.13 3.45 6.47
C PRO A 299 11.32 4.40 6.68
N ALA A 300 11.12 5.50 7.42
CA ALA A 300 12.16 6.48 7.69
C ALA A 300 13.32 5.93 8.52
N SER A 301 13.04 5.00 9.44
CA SER A 301 14.10 4.40 10.28
C SER A 301 15.04 3.47 9.50
N VAL A 302 14.64 3.01 8.31
CA VAL A 302 15.42 2.06 7.48
C VAL A 302 15.88 2.66 6.15
N TYR A 303 15.27 3.77 5.70
CA TYR A 303 15.65 4.41 4.46
C TYR A 303 16.95 5.21 4.59
N GLN A 304 17.76 5.16 3.54
CA GLN A 304 18.94 5.99 3.38
C GLN A 304 18.98 6.56 1.96
N ALA A 305 19.24 7.85 1.83
CA ALA A 305 19.33 8.51 0.54
C ALA A 305 20.45 7.90 -0.34
N SER A 306 20.28 7.98 -1.64
CA SER A 306 21.25 7.42 -2.58
C SER A 306 22.55 8.18 -2.58
N GLN A 307 23.67 7.45 -2.64
CA GLN A 307 24.99 8.04 -2.83
C GLN A 307 25.20 8.56 -4.26
N ARG A 308 24.39 8.14 -5.22
CA ARG A 308 24.41 8.61 -6.60
C ARG A 308 23.69 9.95 -6.68
N ARG A 309 24.46 11.03 -6.62
CA ARG A 309 23.88 12.38 -6.67
C ARG A 309 23.34 12.73 -8.04
N TYR A 310 22.20 13.41 -8.07
CA TYR A 310 21.66 13.96 -9.30
C TYR A 310 22.52 15.14 -9.81
N SER A 311 22.70 15.17 -11.13
CA SER A 311 23.30 16.31 -11.84
C SER A 311 22.41 16.69 -13.02
N PRO A 312 22.07 17.96 -13.21
CA PRO A 312 21.33 18.42 -14.38
C PRO A 312 22.16 18.31 -15.67
N VAL A 313 23.49 18.24 -15.54
CA VAL A 313 24.40 18.06 -16.68
C VAL A 313 24.47 16.58 -17.02
N LEU A 314 23.84 16.20 -18.13
CA LEU A 314 23.84 14.83 -18.61
C LEU A 314 25.19 14.48 -19.23
N ARG A 315 25.75 13.35 -18.83
CA ARG A 315 26.95 12.80 -19.50
C ARG A 315 26.52 12.01 -20.73
N PRO A 316 27.35 12.02 -21.81
CA PRO A 316 27.07 11.16 -22.96
C PRO A 316 26.96 9.71 -22.55
N VAL A 317 25.94 9.03 -23.10
CA VAL A 317 25.75 7.60 -22.89
C VAL A 317 26.96 6.84 -23.37
N GLN A 318 27.48 5.96 -22.51
CA GLN A 318 28.64 5.13 -22.81
C GLN A 318 28.22 3.77 -23.33
N TYR A 319 29.06 3.17 -24.16
CA TYR A 319 28.87 1.86 -24.76
C TYR A 319 30.08 0.98 -24.49
N ASN A 320 29.87 -0.31 -24.42
CA ASN A 320 30.96 -1.28 -24.24
C ASN A 320 31.85 -1.37 -25.48
N VAL A 321 33.04 -1.90 -25.32
CA VAL A 321 34.02 -2.02 -26.41
C VAL A 321 33.57 -2.96 -27.53
N ASP A 322 32.76 -3.96 -27.17
CA ASP A 322 32.12 -4.94 -28.07
C ASP A 322 30.95 -4.39 -28.89
N GLN A 323 30.54 -3.14 -28.63
CA GLN A 323 29.44 -2.49 -29.30
C GLN A 323 29.91 -1.50 -30.39
N ALA A 324 29.49 -1.69 -31.62
CA ALA A 324 29.64 -0.73 -32.67
C ALA A 324 28.67 0.44 -32.47
N VAL A 325 29.20 1.67 -32.40
CA VAL A 325 28.39 2.86 -32.13
C VAL A 325 27.95 3.52 -33.43
N ARG A 326 26.69 3.89 -33.57
CA ARG A 326 26.11 4.60 -34.75
C ARG A 326 25.32 5.82 -34.30
N ASN A 327 25.46 6.90 -35.11
CA ASN A 327 24.62 8.10 -34.91
C ASN A 327 23.23 7.86 -35.47
N VAL A 328 22.21 8.26 -34.75
CA VAL A 328 20.83 8.29 -35.21
C VAL A 328 20.61 9.59 -35.96
N ARG A 329 20.18 9.49 -37.22
CA ARG A 329 19.89 10.63 -38.09
C ARG A 329 18.68 11.43 -37.58
N HIS A 330 18.46 12.61 -38.15
CA HIS A 330 17.33 13.48 -37.79
C HIS A 330 15.95 12.83 -37.98
N ASN A 331 15.84 11.88 -38.92
CA ASN A 331 14.64 11.11 -39.22
C ASN A 331 14.53 9.79 -38.40
N GLY A 332 15.37 9.58 -37.38
CA GLY A 332 15.34 8.40 -36.54
C GLY A 332 16.03 7.16 -37.10
N GLU A 333 16.72 7.25 -38.24
CA GLU A 333 17.40 6.11 -38.87
C GLU A 333 18.87 6.02 -38.50
N ILE A 334 19.42 4.80 -38.56
CA ILE A 334 20.87 4.52 -38.54
C ILE A 334 21.30 3.87 -39.85
N LYS A 335 22.58 4.01 -40.21
CA LYS A 335 23.19 3.27 -41.31
C LYS A 335 23.92 2.04 -40.75
N TRP A 336 23.53 0.85 -41.19
CA TRP A 336 24.18 -0.41 -40.82
C TRP A 336 24.33 -1.34 -42.03
N GLN A 337 25.53 -1.80 -42.31
CA GLN A 337 25.88 -2.69 -43.45
C GLN A 337 25.20 -2.28 -44.79
N GLY A 338 25.26 -0.98 -45.10
CA GLY A 338 24.68 -0.44 -46.31
C GLY A 338 23.19 -0.06 -46.26
N HIS A 339 22.46 -0.57 -45.28
CA HIS A 339 21.01 -0.32 -45.11
C HIS A 339 20.73 0.87 -44.20
N LEU A 340 19.62 1.57 -44.47
CA LEU A 340 19.03 2.56 -43.59
C LEU A 340 17.92 1.90 -42.80
N ILE A 341 18.09 1.87 -41.47
CA ILE A 341 17.19 1.16 -40.56
C ILE A 341 16.60 2.15 -39.58
N TYR A 342 15.28 2.24 -39.56
CA TYR A 342 14.59 3.12 -38.61
C TYR A 342 14.67 2.55 -37.20
N VAL A 343 15.08 3.40 -36.26
CA VAL A 343 15.18 3.08 -34.82
C VAL A 343 14.15 3.89 -34.03
N SER A 344 14.29 5.21 -34.00
CA SER A 344 13.37 6.10 -33.28
C SER A 344 13.71 7.57 -33.51
N GLU A 345 12.73 8.41 -33.82
CA GLU A 345 12.90 9.87 -33.86
C GLU A 345 13.23 10.47 -32.49
N LEU A 346 12.78 9.82 -31.39
CA LEU A 346 13.10 10.22 -30.02
C LEU A 346 14.63 10.24 -29.76
N LEU A 347 15.37 9.40 -30.48
CA LEU A 347 16.82 9.27 -30.39
C LEU A 347 17.56 10.05 -31.48
N ALA A 348 16.88 10.88 -32.27
CA ALA A 348 17.51 11.71 -33.29
C ALA A 348 18.70 12.51 -32.69
N ARG A 349 19.84 12.53 -33.40
CA ARG A 349 21.12 13.13 -32.98
C ARG A 349 21.80 12.47 -31.77
N HIS A 350 21.26 11.38 -31.24
CA HIS A 350 21.92 10.54 -30.24
C HIS A 350 22.67 9.38 -30.90
N ARG A 351 23.44 8.67 -30.09
CA ARG A 351 24.15 7.48 -30.54
C ARG A 351 23.46 6.23 -29.97
N VAL A 352 23.54 5.12 -30.68
CA VAL A 352 23.09 3.79 -30.24
C VAL A 352 24.22 2.80 -30.40
N GLY A 353 24.28 1.82 -29.51
CA GLY A 353 25.23 0.71 -29.55
C GLY A 353 24.60 -0.48 -30.26
N LEU A 354 25.35 -1.13 -31.13
CA LEU A 354 24.96 -2.32 -31.86
C LEU A 354 25.93 -3.45 -31.51
N ARG A 355 25.40 -4.63 -31.23
CA ARG A 355 26.18 -5.83 -30.97
C ARG A 355 25.61 -6.97 -31.82
N GLU A 356 26.46 -7.63 -32.59
CA GLU A 356 26.05 -8.84 -33.29
C GLU A 356 25.82 -9.96 -32.28
N VAL A 357 24.72 -10.68 -32.45
CA VAL A 357 24.35 -11.84 -31.64
C VAL A 357 24.20 -13.06 -32.53
N GLU A 358 23.92 -14.23 -32.00
CA GLU A 358 23.78 -15.44 -32.79
C GLU A 358 22.72 -15.32 -33.91
N GLY A 359 23.05 -15.84 -35.09
CA GLY A 359 22.20 -15.78 -36.28
C GLY A 359 22.30 -14.43 -37.00
N ASP A 360 21.26 -14.10 -37.75
CA ASP A 360 21.19 -12.86 -38.53
C ASP A 360 20.59 -11.69 -37.73
N LEU A 361 20.92 -11.60 -36.42
CA LEU A 361 20.37 -10.60 -35.50
C LEU A 361 21.46 -9.68 -34.97
N VAL A 362 21.14 -8.39 -34.84
CA VAL A 362 21.99 -7.38 -34.21
C VAL A 362 21.20 -6.69 -33.09
N GLU A 363 21.69 -6.83 -31.89
CA GLU A 363 21.13 -6.15 -30.73
C GLU A 363 21.37 -4.66 -30.83
N VAL A 364 20.32 -3.86 -30.58
CA VAL A 364 20.39 -2.38 -30.57
C VAL A 364 20.08 -1.86 -29.20
N ARG A 365 20.98 -1.07 -28.63
CA ARG A 365 20.84 -0.48 -27.28
C ARG A 365 20.99 1.03 -27.28
N TYR A 366 20.27 1.65 -26.34
CA TYR A 366 20.55 3.01 -25.91
C TYR A 366 21.07 2.97 -24.47
N GLY A 367 22.38 3.08 -24.32
CA GLY A 367 23.05 2.76 -23.05
C GLY A 367 22.79 1.33 -22.61
N ALA A 368 22.34 1.17 -21.37
CA ALA A 368 21.96 -0.14 -20.84
C ALA A 368 20.58 -0.63 -21.33
N HIS A 369 19.80 0.23 -22.01
CA HIS A 369 18.43 -0.08 -22.38
C HIS A 369 18.34 -0.76 -23.76
N LEU A 370 17.74 -1.95 -23.82
CA LEU A 370 17.55 -2.68 -25.07
C LEU A 370 16.39 -2.06 -25.88
N LEU A 371 16.67 -1.65 -27.11
CA LEU A 371 15.67 -1.12 -28.05
C LEU A 371 14.99 -2.23 -28.85
N GLY A 372 15.74 -3.27 -29.19
CA GLY A 372 15.29 -4.39 -30.01
C GLY A 372 16.46 -5.05 -30.74
N HIS A 373 16.10 -5.87 -31.72
CA HIS A 373 17.07 -6.57 -32.58
C HIS A 373 16.82 -6.20 -34.04
N ILE A 374 17.86 -5.86 -34.78
CA ILE A 374 17.79 -5.73 -36.22
C ILE A 374 17.88 -7.12 -36.80
N ASN A 375 16.91 -7.47 -37.60
CA ASN A 375 16.94 -8.67 -38.43
C ASN A 375 17.65 -8.31 -39.76
N LEU A 376 18.82 -8.89 -39.99
CA LEU A 376 19.66 -8.57 -41.16
C LEU A 376 19.01 -9.00 -42.49
N LYS A 377 18.15 -10.03 -42.49
CA LYS A 377 17.45 -10.47 -43.69
C LYS A 377 16.38 -9.48 -44.15
N THR A 378 15.72 -8.83 -43.20
CA THR A 378 14.65 -7.86 -43.48
C THR A 378 15.10 -6.42 -43.42
N ALA A 379 16.30 -6.16 -42.91
CA ALA A 379 16.84 -4.83 -42.58
C ALA A 379 15.86 -3.99 -41.73
N ARG A 380 15.16 -4.60 -40.78
CA ARG A 380 14.20 -3.94 -39.91
C ARG A 380 14.52 -4.18 -38.43
N LEU A 381 14.27 -3.17 -37.63
CA LEU A 381 14.31 -3.28 -36.18
C LEU A 381 13.03 -3.95 -35.68
N GLU A 382 13.16 -5.08 -35.01
CA GLU A 382 12.12 -5.76 -34.25
C GLU A 382 12.21 -5.26 -32.80
N PRO A 383 11.22 -4.45 -32.31
CA PRO A 383 11.29 -3.86 -30.99
C PRO A 383 11.33 -4.92 -29.88
N ALA A 384 12.19 -4.72 -28.91
CA ALA A 384 12.19 -5.55 -27.70
C ALA A 384 10.86 -5.37 -26.95
N ARG A 385 10.15 -6.46 -26.72
CA ARG A 385 9.02 -6.47 -25.79
C ARG A 385 9.55 -6.58 -24.38
N GLN A 386 9.77 -5.45 -23.73
CA GLN A 386 10.29 -5.43 -22.36
C GLN A 386 9.18 -5.74 -21.35
N TRP A 387 8.91 -7.02 -21.18
CA TRP A 387 7.98 -7.51 -20.17
C TRP A 387 8.70 -8.06 -18.92
N HIS A 388 10.03 -7.97 -18.83
CA HIS A 388 10.77 -8.72 -17.81
C HIS A 388 11.70 -7.84 -16.97
N ALA A 389 11.46 -7.92 -15.69
CA ALA A 389 12.53 -8.00 -14.72
C ALA A 389 12.77 -9.50 -14.45
N GLY A 390 13.96 -9.95 -14.69
CA GLY A 390 14.37 -11.32 -14.36
C GLY A 390 14.26 -12.28 -15.53
N GLY A 391 15.38 -12.54 -16.15
CA GLY A 391 15.58 -13.57 -17.16
C GLY A 391 16.52 -13.04 -18.24
N GLU A 392 17.80 -13.21 -18.02
CA GLU A 392 18.75 -13.40 -19.09
C GLU A 392 18.29 -14.60 -19.90
N VAL A 393 18.06 -14.43 -21.21
CA VAL A 393 18.26 -15.49 -22.18
C VAL A 393 19.51 -15.14 -22.95
#